data_ffb88e25bb025a5d144f61bcf57bfcf9
#
_entry.id   ffb88e25bb025a5d144f61bcf57bfcf9
#
_cell.length_a   1.000
_cell.length_b   1.000
_cell.length_c   1.000
_cell.angle_alpha   90.00
_cell.angle_beta   90.00
_cell.angle_gamma   90.00
#
_symmetry.space_group_name_H-M   'P 1'
#
loop_
_entity.id
_entity.type
_entity.pdbx_description
1 polymer ?
#
loop_
_entity_poly.entity_id
_entity_poly.type
_entity_poly.pdbx_seq_one_letter_code
_entity_poly.pdbx_strand_id
1 'polypeptide(L)'
;MAQNDIGIDLGTTTIIIAQEGKGVVLNQPSVVAMDTRKKTVLEAGDKALAMVGRTPNYISAIFPLKDGVISDHTMTRELICRFVKQVYSSHMVKPRVAVCVPAAITGIESDAVVEAVVAAGARQVYLIDEPIAAALGSGIDITQPEGRMIIDLS
;
A
#
# COMPACT_ATOMS: atom_id res chain seq x y z
N MET A 1 25.19 6.10 -5.99
CA MET A 1 24.63 5.25 -4.92
C MET A 1 23.28 4.79 -5.42
N ALA A 2 22.98 3.51 -5.41
CA ALA A 2 21.66 3.04 -5.82
C ALA A 2 20.63 3.61 -4.83
N GLN A 3 19.82 4.54 -5.29
CA GLN A 3 18.66 5.01 -4.58
C GLN A 3 17.61 3.90 -4.64
N ASN A 4 17.19 3.40 -3.49
CA ASN A 4 16.18 2.32 -3.39
C ASN A 4 14.86 2.91 -2.87
N ASP A 5 14.53 4.13 -3.28
CA ASP A 5 13.31 4.77 -2.83
C ASP A 5 12.08 4.08 -3.44
N ILE A 6 11.03 3.95 -2.64
CA ILE A 6 9.83 3.20 -2.97
C ILE A 6 8.64 4.14 -2.87
N GLY A 7 7.79 4.12 -3.89
CA GLY A 7 6.44 4.69 -3.84
C GLY A 7 5.42 3.59 -3.67
N ILE A 8 4.46 3.77 -2.77
CA ILE A 8 3.34 2.86 -2.53
C ILE A 8 2.04 3.62 -2.80
N ASP A 9 1.24 3.09 -3.70
CA ASP A 9 -0.15 3.46 -3.84
C ASP A 9 -1.00 2.44 -3.09
N LEU A 10 -1.69 2.90 -2.04
CA LEU A 10 -2.46 2.05 -1.12
C LEU A 10 -3.94 2.06 -1.51
N GLY A 11 -4.25 1.55 -2.69
CA GLY A 11 -5.60 1.56 -3.22
C GLY A 11 -6.54 0.53 -2.59
N THR A 12 -7.84 0.81 -2.62
CA THR A 12 -8.90 -0.07 -2.12
C THR A 12 -8.90 -1.43 -2.81
N THR A 13 -8.69 -1.44 -4.11
CA THR A 13 -8.76 -2.67 -4.94
C THR A 13 -7.38 -3.29 -5.13
N THR A 14 -6.36 -2.45 -5.34
CA THR A 14 -5.00 -2.88 -5.65
C THR A 14 -3.97 -2.06 -4.89
N ILE A 15 -2.87 -2.69 -4.51
CA ILE A 15 -1.67 -2.00 -4.04
C ILE A 15 -0.64 -2.03 -5.16
N ILE A 16 -0.12 -0.85 -5.48
CA ILE A 16 0.95 -0.70 -6.47
C ILE A 16 2.20 -0.22 -5.74
N ILE A 17 3.33 -0.87 -6.03
CA ILE A 17 4.63 -0.42 -5.53
C ILE A 17 5.52 -0.13 -6.72
N ALA A 18 6.05 1.09 -6.74
CA ALA A 18 7.07 1.52 -7.68
C ALA A 18 8.41 1.70 -6.95
N GLN A 19 9.49 1.39 -7.64
CA GLN A 19 10.85 1.60 -7.15
C GLN A 19 11.59 2.57 -8.07
N GLU A 20 12.32 3.50 -7.50
CA GLU A 20 13.10 4.47 -8.27
C GLU A 20 14.03 3.76 -9.27
N GLY A 21 13.99 4.21 -10.53
CA GLY A 21 14.79 3.65 -11.62
C GLY A 21 14.29 2.31 -12.18
N LYS A 22 13.26 1.69 -11.60
CA LYS A 22 12.69 0.43 -12.08
C LYS A 22 11.23 0.53 -12.51
N GLY A 23 10.53 1.62 -12.11
CA GLY A 23 9.10 1.74 -12.34
C GLY A 23 8.27 0.85 -11.42
N VAL A 24 7.11 0.41 -11.88
CA VAL A 24 6.22 -0.48 -11.11
C VAL A 24 6.85 -1.86 -10.96
N VAL A 25 7.07 -2.28 -9.72
CA VAL A 25 7.70 -3.57 -9.36
C VAL A 25 6.72 -4.53 -8.68
N LEU A 26 5.56 -4.03 -8.23
CA LEU A 26 4.49 -4.84 -7.69
C LEU A 26 3.15 -4.18 -8.03
N ASN A 27 2.19 -5.00 -8.45
CA ASN A 27 0.79 -4.64 -8.61
C ASN A 27 -0.03 -5.85 -8.19
N GLN A 28 -0.69 -5.75 -7.04
CA GLN A 28 -1.36 -6.88 -6.40
C GLN A 28 -2.71 -6.46 -5.81
N PRO A 29 -3.71 -7.34 -5.79
CA PRO A 29 -4.97 -7.09 -5.10
C PRO A 29 -4.79 -6.78 -3.61
N SER A 30 -5.59 -5.83 -3.10
CA SER A 30 -5.61 -5.44 -1.68
C SER A 30 -6.42 -6.44 -0.86
N VAL A 31 -5.99 -7.70 -0.81
CA VAL A 31 -6.67 -8.79 -0.12
C VAL A 31 -5.70 -9.69 0.63
N VAL A 32 -6.14 -10.19 1.78
CA VAL A 32 -5.45 -11.17 2.62
C VAL A 32 -6.34 -12.39 2.86
N ALA A 33 -5.76 -13.57 2.79
CA ALA A 33 -6.42 -14.82 3.23
C ALA A 33 -5.94 -15.18 4.62
N MET A 34 -6.89 -15.36 5.55
CA MET A 34 -6.61 -15.63 6.97
C MET A 34 -7.28 -16.94 7.41
N ASP A 35 -6.54 -17.78 8.16
CA ASP A 35 -7.13 -18.86 8.94
C ASP A 35 -7.77 -18.25 10.20
N THR A 36 -9.10 -18.26 10.27
CA THR A 36 -9.88 -17.65 11.35
C THR A 36 -9.74 -18.37 12.68
N ARG A 37 -9.39 -19.67 12.68
CA ARG A 37 -9.18 -20.48 13.89
C ARG A 37 -7.82 -20.18 14.51
N LYS A 38 -6.79 -20.06 13.66
CA LYS A 38 -5.41 -19.80 14.09
C LYS A 38 -5.10 -18.32 14.18
N LYS A 39 -5.96 -17.46 13.62
CA LYS A 39 -5.75 -16.02 13.48
C LYS A 39 -4.42 -15.68 12.78
N THR A 40 -4.07 -16.46 11.76
CA THR A 40 -2.83 -16.30 11.00
C THR A 40 -3.13 -15.97 9.54
N VAL A 41 -2.40 -15.02 8.99
CA VAL A 41 -2.45 -14.70 7.56
C VAL A 41 -1.69 -15.78 6.79
N LEU A 42 -2.38 -16.41 5.85
CA LEU A 42 -1.85 -17.46 4.99
C LEU A 42 -1.20 -16.85 3.75
N GLU A 43 -1.97 -16.07 2.99
CA GLU A 43 -1.55 -15.50 1.72
C GLU A 43 -2.03 -14.05 1.59
N ALA A 44 -1.48 -13.33 0.60
CA ALA A 44 -1.87 -11.97 0.25
C ALA A 44 -1.85 -11.80 -1.28
N GLY A 45 -2.55 -10.76 -1.77
CA GLY A 45 -2.60 -10.43 -3.19
C GLY A 45 -3.28 -11.51 -4.04
N ASP A 46 -2.75 -11.76 -5.23
CA ASP A 46 -3.31 -12.72 -6.19
C ASP A 46 -3.55 -14.11 -5.60
N LYS A 47 -2.63 -14.57 -4.75
CA LYS A 47 -2.79 -15.88 -4.10
C LYS A 47 -3.96 -15.90 -3.13
N ALA A 48 -4.16 -14.84 -2.37
CA ALA A 48 -5.32 -14.70 -1.48
C ALA A 48 -6.61 -14.57 -2.28
N LEU A 49 -6.61 -13.79 -3.37
CA LEU A 49 -7.75 -13.62 -4.25
C LEU A 49 -8.19 -14.95 -4.88
N ALA A 50 -7.24 -15.78 -5.30
CA ALA A 50 -7.51 -17.10 -5.86
C ALA A 50 -8.15 -18.07 -4.85
N MET A 51 -8.06 -17.78 -3.56
CA MET A 51 -8.66 -18.57 -2.48
C MET A 51 -10.13 -18.18 -2.22
N VAL A 52 -10.59 -17.03 -2.69
CA VAL A 52 -11.98 -16.56 -2.48
C VAL A 52 -12.98 -17.56 -3.04
N GLY A 53 -13.92 -18.00 -2.21
CA GLY A 53 -14.98 -18.94 -2.59
C GLY A 53 -14.51 -20.37 -2.87
N ARG A 54 -13.23 -20.70 -2.65
CA ARG A 54 -12.65 -22.04 -2.91
C ARG A 54 -12.03 -22.69 -1.70
N THR A 55 -12.22 -22.11 -0.53
CA THR A 55 -11.57 -22.55 0.71
C THR A 55 -12.60 -23.05 1.73
N PRO A 56 -12.19 -23.89 2.69
CA PRO A 56 -13.03 -24.26 3.81
C PRO A 56 -13.50 -23.05 4.62
N ASN A 57 -14.62 -23.19 5.34
CA ASN A 57 -15.27 -22.10 6.09
C ASN A 57 -14.38 -21.40 7.15
N TYR A 58 -13.24 -21.97 7.48
CA TYR A 58 -12.30 -21.38 8.41
C TYR A 58 -11.21 -20.52 7.76
N ILE A 59 -11.23 -20.38 6.43
CA ILE A 59 -10.37 -19.46 5.71
C ILE A 59 -11.23 -18.35 5.15
N SER A 60 -10.95 -17.11 5.55
CA SER A 60 -11.64 -15.90 5.10
C SER A 60 -10.71 -15.04 4.28
N ALA A 61 -11.21 -14.53 3.16
CA ALA A 61 -10.58 -13.44 2.44
C ALA A 61 -11.05 -12.10 3.03
N ILE A 62 -10.11 -11.28 3.42
CA ILE A 62 -10.35 -9.98 4.05
C ILE A 62 -9.80 -8.91 3.12
N PHE A 63 -10.64 -7.93 2.79
CA PHE A 63 -10.26 -6.72 2.07
C PHE A 63 -10.08 -5.61 3.13
N PRO A 64 -8.85 -5.31 3.51
CA PRO A 64 -8.58 -4.45 4.66
C PRO A 64 -8.76 -2.96 4.38
N LEU A 65 -8.93 -2.60 3.11
CA LEU A 65 -9.22 -1.24 2.64
C LEU A 65 -10.61 -1.23 2.00
N LYS A 66 -11.40 -0.22 2.30
CA LYS A 66 -12.75 -0.05 1.76
C LYS A 66 -13.03 1.44 1.57
N ASP A 67 -13.45 1.80 0.35
CA ASP A 67 -13.81 3.18 0.01
C ASP A 67 -12.71 4.21 0.36
N GLY A 68 -11.44 3.83 0.12
CA GLY A 68 -10.29 4.66 0.47
C GLY A 68 -9.95 4.73 1.95
N VAL A 69 -10.63 3.95 2.81
CA VAL A 69 -10.45 3.95 4.27
C VAL A 69 -9.88 2.62 4.75
N ILE A 70 -9.04 2.66 5.76
CA ILE A 70 -8.56 1.44 6.44
C ILE A 70 -9.67 0.90 7.31
N SER A 71 -10.25 -0.24 6.91
CA SER A 71 -11.28 -0.94 7.66
C SER A 71 -10.74 -1.97 8.66
N ASP A 72 -9.54 -2.48 8.40
CA ASP A 72 -8.82 -3.42 9.29
C ASP A 72 -7.34 -3.06 9.36
N HIS A 73 -6.93 -2.40 10.44
CA HIS A 73 -5.55 -1.95 10.66
C HIS A 73 -4.54 -3.11 10.72
N THR A 74 -4.93 -4.22 11.34
CA THR A 74 -4.05 -5.38 11.49
C THR A 74 -3.77 -6.03 10.14
N MET A 75 -4.80 -6.21 9.34
CA MET A 75 -4.66 -6.82 8.02
C MET A 75 -3.99 -5.87 7.02
N THR A 76 -4.25 -4.56 7.10
CA THR A 76 -3.54 -3.55 6.30
C THR A 76 -2.04 -3.58 6.61
N ARG A 77 -1.67 -3.60 7.89
CA ARG A 77 -0.27 -3.70 8.31
C ARG A 77 0.39 -4.97 7.77
N GLU A 78 -0.27 -6.11 7.89
CA GLU A 78 0.26 -7.38 7.41
C GLU A 78 0.45 -7.36 5.88
N LEU A 79 -0.51 -6.80 5.15
CA LEU A 79 -0.47 -6.65 3.70
C LEU A 79 0.71 -5.79 3.26
N ILE A 80 0.85 -4.59 3.84
CA ILE A 80 1.96 -3.67 3.56
C ILE A 80 3.31 -4.35 3.88
N CYS A 81 3.43 -4.97 5.07
CA CYS A 81 4.66 -5.64 5.47
C CYS A 81 5.06 -6.75 4.49
N ARG A 82 4.12 -7.56 4.01
CA ARG A 82 4.39 -8.62 3.05
C ARG A 82 4.86 -8.06 1.70
N PHE A 83 4.17 -7.07 1.18
CA PHE A 83 4.47 -6.52 -0.14
C PHE A 83 5.77 -5.72 -0.15
N VAL A 84 6.02 -4.90 0.87
CA VAL A 84 7.29 -4.18 0.99
C VAL A 84 8.46 -5.16 1.13
N LYS A 85 8.34 -6.20 1.94
CA LYS A 85 9.38 -7.24 2.07
C LYS A 85 9.59 -8.03 0.78
N GLN A 86 8.57 -8.22 -0.02
CA GLN A 86 8.68 -8.90 -1.33
C GLN A 86 9.50 -8.06 -2.32
N VAL A 87 9.29 -6.75 -2.33
CA VAL A 87 10.01 -5.82 -3.21
C VAL A 87 11.41 -5.52 -2.68
N TYR A 88 11.52 -5.39 -1.35
CA TYR A 88 12.75 -5.00 -0.68
C TYR A 88 13.36 -6.18 0.08
N SER A 89 14.29 -6.86 -0.57
CA SER A 89 15.01 -8.02 -0.01
C SER A 89 16.42 -7.69 0.52
N SER A 90 16.92 -6.46 0.30
CA SER A 90 18.28 -6.07 0.70
C SER A 90 18.33 -5.54 2.13
N HIS A 91 19.21 -6.11 2.95
CA HIS A 91 19.41 -5.68 4.33
C HIS A 91 20.41 -4.54 4.51
N MET A 92 21.08 -4.10 3.43
CA MET A 92 22.22 -3.16 3.54
C MET A 92 21.82 -1.68 3.54
N VAL A 93 20.79 -1.29 2.80
CA VAL A 93 20.33 0.12 2.74
C VAL A 93 18.82 0.16 2.83
N LYS A 94 18.30 0.64 3.94
CA LYS A 94 16.85 0.77 4.15
C LYS A 94 16.28 1.88 3.24
N PRO A 95 15.15 1.65 2.53
CA PRO A 95 14.55 2.61 1.62
C PRO A 95 13.90 3.78 2.36
N ARG A 96 13.78 4.92 1.68
CA ARG A 96 12.73 5.90 1.97
C ARG A 96 11.47 5.45 1.23
N VAL A 97 10.34 5.63 1.86
CA VAL A 97 9.06 5.19 1.29
C VAL A 97 8.08 6.36 1.29
N ALA A 98 7.54 6.67 0.12
CA ALA A 98 6.40 7.56 -0.02
C ALA A 98 5.14 6.70 -0.16
N VAL A 99 4.09 7.01 0.60
CA VAL A 99 2.81 6.30 0.56
C VAL A 99 1.72 7.27 0.17
N CYS A 100 0.99 6.96 -0.90
CA CYS A 100 -0.22 7.68 -1.26
C CYS A 100 -1.34 7.30 -0.29
N VAL A 101 -2.01 8.31 0.23
CA VAL A 101 -3.11 8.16 1.18
C VAL A 101 -4.27 9.08 0.78
N PRO A 102 -5.52 8.69 1.09
CA PRO A 102 -6.68 9.56 0.86
C PRO A 102 -6.53 10.90 1.57
N ALA A 103 -6.96 11.99 0.95
CA ALA A 103 -6.88 13.33 1.53
C ALA A 103 -7.68 13.49 2.85
N ALA A 104 -8.66 12.61 3.09
CA ALA A 104 -9.49 12.61 4.29
C ALA A 104 -9.01 11.60 5.35
N ILE A 105 -7.79 11.08 5.23
CA ILE A 105 -7.25 10.11 6.19
C ILE A 105 -7.17 10.73 7.60
N THR A 106 -7.57 9.97 8.61
CA THR A 106 -7.47 10.39 10.00
C THR A 106 -6.02 10.27 10.53
N GLY A 107 -5.71 11.00 11.62
CA GLY A 107 -4.39 10.90 12.26
C GLY A 107 -4.06 9.47 12.70
N ILE A 108 -5.04 8.73 13.24
CA ILE A 108 -4.85 7.34 13.68
C ILE A 108 -4.53 6.41 12.50
N GLU A 109 -5.21 6.59 11.37
CA GLU A 109 -4.95 5.81 10.16
C GLU A 109 -3.59 6.15 9.56
N SER A 110 -3.22 7.44 9.54
CA SER A 110 -1.89 7.90 9.11
C SER A 110 -0.79 7.25 9.94
N ASP A 111 -0.92 7.25 11.25
CA ASP A 111 0.05 6.64 12.16
C ASP A 111 0.14 5.13 11.92
N ALA A 112 -0.98 4.45 11.71
CA ALA A 112 -1.01 3.01 11.42
C ALA A 112 -0.29 2.67 10.10
N VAL A 113 -0.46 3.48 9.06
CA VAL A 113 0.27 3.32 7.78
C VAL A 113 1.77 3.51 7.99
N VAL A 114 2.17 4.59 8.67
CA VAL A 114 3.58 4.88 8.97
C VAL A 114 4.20 3.73 9.76
N GLU A 115 3.55 3.27 10.83
CA GLU A 115 4.02 2.15 11.64
C GLU A 115 4.17 0.86 10.83
N ALA A 116 3.21 0.55 9.96
CA ALA A 116 3.26 -0.63 9.10
C ALA A 116 4.47 -0.61 8.17
N VAL A 117 4.73 0.53 7.53
CA VAL A 117 5.83 0.70 6.57
C VAL A 117 7.19 0.71 7.29
N VAL A 118 7.29 1.33 8.47
CA VAL A 118 8.50 1.27 9.31
C VAL A 118 8.76 -0.16 9.76
N ALA A 119 7.71 -0.89 10.20
CA ALA A 119 7.83 -2.31 10.59
C ALA A 119 8.23 -3.22 9.41
N ALA A 120 7.91 -2.83 8.18
CA ALA A 120 8.35 -3.52 6.97
C ALA A 120 9.82 -3.27 6.63
N GLY A 121 10.48 -2.30 7.28
CA GLY A 121 11.90 -2.04 7.15
C GLY A 121 12.27 -0.70 6.52
N ALA A 122 11.33 0.22 6.32
CA ALA A 122 11.62 1.56 5.83
C ALA A 122 12.50 2.35 6.82
N ARG A 123 13.41 3.17 6.28
CA ARG A 123 14.20 4.13 7.06
C ARG A 123 13.41 5.38 7.39
N GLN A 124 12.59 5.82 6.44
CA GLN A 124 11.81 7.04 6.52
C GLN A 124 10.54 6.87 5.69
N VAL A 125 9.43 7.38 6.18
CA VAL A 125 8.12 7.31 5.52
C VAL A 125 7.58 8.72 5.32
N TYR A 126 7.05 8.97 4.14
CA TYR A 126 6.37 10.19 3.78
C TYR A 126 4.95 9.83 3.34
N LEU A 127 3.95 10.52 3.85
CA LEU A 127 2.59 10.43 3.35
C LEU A 127 2.37 11.53 2.32
N ILE A 128 1.70 11.19 1.24
CA ILE A 128 1.35 12.12 0.16
C ILE A 128 -0.13 11.92 -0.15
N ASP A 129 -0.87 13.01 -0.21
CA ASP A 129 -2.29 12.95 -0.59
C ASP A 129 -2.43 12.42 -2.03
N GLU A 130 -3.34 11.46 -2.24
CA GLU A 130 -3.61 10.84 -3.54
C GLU A 130 -3.76 11.86 -4.68
N PRO A 131 -4.57 12.94 -4.57
CA PRO A 131 -4.71 13.91 -5.64
C PRO A 131 -3.42 14.66 -5.96
N ILE A 132 -2.54 14.87 -4.96
CA ILE A 132 -1.23 15.48 -5.17
C ILE A 132 -0.30 14.52 -5.91
N ALA A 133 -0.27 13.27 -5.49
CA ALA A 133 0.52 12.23 -6.13
C ALA A 133 0.09 12.01 -7.60
N ALA A 134 -1.23 11.96 -7.84
CA ALA A 134 -1.81 11.82 -9.17
C ALA A 134 -1.48 13.02 -10.06
N ALA A 135 -1.55 14.25 -9.53
CA ALA A 135 -1.17 15.46 -10.26
C ALA A 135 0.31 15.44 -10.68
N LEU A 136 1.20 15.10 -9.74
CA LEU A 136 2.64 14.96 -10.02
C LEU A 136 2.91 13.88 -11.06
N GLY A 137 2.28 12.72 -10.90
CA GLY A 137 2.43 11.58 -11.81
C GLY A 137 1.93 11.85 -13.23
N SER A 138 0.92 12.72 -13.39
CA SER A 138 0.42 13.16 -14.69
C SER A 138 1.24 14.31 -15.30
N GLY A 139 2.29 14.79 -14.62
CA GLY A 139 3.15 15.88 -15.10
C GLY A 139 2.58 17.28 -14.87
N ILE A 140 1.57 17.43 -14.00
CA ILE A 140 1.05 18.74 -13.62
C ILE A 140 2.05 19.42 -12.68
N ASP A 141 2.47 20.63 -13.01
CA ASP A 141 3.29 21.46 -12.12
C ASP A 141 2.40 22.09 -11.05
N ILE A 142 2.45 21.53 -9.83
CA ILE A 142 1.67 22.01 -8.69
C ILE A 142 2.25 23.27 -8.04
N THR A 143 3.40 23.77 -8.49
CA THR A 143 4.04 24.99 -7.96
C THR A 143 3.49 26.25 -8.59
N GLN A 144 2.78 26.15 -9.71
CA GLN A 144 2.21 27.27 -10.41
C GLN A 144 0.87 27.69 -9.79
N PRO A 145 0.59 29.00 -9.69
CA PRO A 145 -0.68 29.51 -9.13
C PRO A 145 -1.82 29.41 -10.14
N GLU A 146 -2.01 28.24 -10.75
CA GLU A 146 -3.04 27.96 -11.73
C GLU A 146 -3.99 26.89 -11.19
N GLY A 147 -5.30 27.06 -11.43
CA GLY A 147 -6.30 26.05 -11.10
C GLY A 147 -6.15 24.84 -12.01
N ARG A 148 -5.88 23.69 -11.44
CA ARG A 148 -5.84 22.39 -12.13
C ARG A 148 -6.83 21.45 -11.49
N MET A 149 -7.39 20.56 -12.28
CA MET A 149 -8.29 19.52 -11.79
C MET A 149 -7.74 18.16 -12.20
N ILE A 150 -7.74 17.24 -11.25
CA ILE A 150 -7.49 15.82 -11.49
C ILE A 150 -8.69 15.03 -10.98
N ILE A 151 -9.07 14.00 -11.72
CA ILE A 151 -10.15 13.10 -11.33
C ILE A 151 -9.55 11.71 -11.25
N ASP A 152 -9.58 11.15 -10.07
CA ASP A 152 -9.17 9.78 -9.79
C ASP A 152 -10.44 8.93 -9.58
N LEU A 153 -10.54 7.82 -10.32
CA LEU A 153 -11.66 6.89 -10.29
C LEU A 153 -11.11 5.53 -9.80
N SER A 154 -11.06 5.34 -8.49
CA SER A 154 -10.59 4.12 -7.84
C SER A 154 -11.70 3.30 -7.17
#